data_a24cbcfd4c510b73803dac7baf8623bd
#
_entry.id   a24cbcfd4c510b73803dac7baf8623bd
#
_cell.length_a   1.000
_cell.length_b   1.000
_cell.length_c   1.000
_cell.angle_alpha   90.00
_cell.angle_beta   90.00
_cell.angle_gamma   90.00
#
_symmetry.space_group_name_H-M   'P 1'
#
loop_
_entity.id
_entity.type
_entity.pdbx_description
1 polymer ?
#
loop_
_entity_poly.entity_id
_entity_poly.type
_entity_poly.pdbx_seq_one_letter_code
_entity_poly.pdbx_strand_id
1 'polypeptide(L)'
;MSRMQQIRETWRKERRIPFPLTEQETWDFWILEAPTTDLKKSKIKHIAKTMGIRTLIETGTFKGDMLQAMKNHFDLLVSIELDEALFIAAKERFSGDSHIHILHGDSGTVLTNLMHSVTSPCLFWLDGHYIPRSTEAAKGDLDTPILHELAAILQHFVQNHVILIDDARCFIGPNPLLNDYPTIQELREFVHSIRPDLLFVVGNDIIMIYNPLEGATNSMKKVDFHLPFDNQTFTVYGDGSDQSVLYFMDYYKGYYEDYVILPLKKIVQPDHVCLDIGANIGPISLALSYLAPQGKVYAFEPSDVNYPYLLRNLSENHITNVEPLQLGIADRNGNIHFKDDPRGGGWSYIPHEPEDVEKSTQFISCVRLDDWVEQNMISRIDLIKIDVEGSEVIVLESAMRTLKQWDPDVIIEFNPESIKENFGRHPLVLYTLLEKLFTHLYMFKRDNTVVKVKNYNHLLDEMKPFHADLFCTNKTFLD
;
A
#
# COMPACT_ATOMS: atom_id res chain seq x y z
N MET A 1 10.90 2.28 -27.23
CA MET A 1 10.60 2.95 -25.93
C MET A 1 11.16 4.36 -26.00
N SER A 2 10.40 5.40 -25.65
CA SER A 2 10.95 6.76 -25.62
C SER A 2 11.92 6.89 -24.44
N ARG A 3 12.85 7.87 -24.50
CA ARG A 3 13.78 8.14 -23.39
C ARG A 3 13.02 8.45 -22.09
N MET A 4 11.92 9.20 -22.15
CA MET A 4 11.06 9.47 -20.99
C MET A 4 10.39 8.22 -20.41
N GLN A 5 9.96 7.28 -21.26
CA GLN A 5 9.47 5.99 -20.77
C GLN A 5 10.55 5.22 -20.02
N GLN A 6 11.77 5.19 -20.52
CA GLN A 6 12.91 4.55 -19.88
C GLN A 6 13.25 5.20 -18.51
N ILE A 7 13.22 6.54 -18.43
CA ILE A 7 13.41 7.28 -17.18
C ILE A 7 12.37 6.87 -16.14
N ARG A 8 11.07 6.89 -16.51
CA ARG A 8 9.98 6.54 -15.62
C ARG A 8 10.04 5.10 -15.14
N GLU A 9 10.32 4.18 -16.03
CA GLU A 9 10.45 2.75 -15.70
C GLU A 9 11.60 2.51 -14.74
N THR A 10 12.77 3.10 -15.01
CA THR A 10 13.91 2.97 -14.11
C THR A 10 13.64 3.61 -12.76
N TRP A 11 13.03 4.80 -12.72
CA TRP A 11 12.62 5.43 -11.48
C TRP A 11 11.65 4.57 -10.67
N ARG A 12 10.59 4.07 -11.30
CA ARG A 12 9.59 3.24 -10.63
C ARG A 12 10.21 1.97 -10.06
N LYS A 13 11.16 1.36 -10.77
CA LYS A 13 11.81 0.11 -10.39
C LYS A 13 12.94 0.28 -9.38
N GLU A 14 13.85 1.19 -9.67
CA GLU A 14 15.13 1.27 -8.97
C GLU A 14 15.21 2.49 -8.04
N ARG A 15 14.19 3.36 -8.07
CA ARG A 15 14.16 4.63 -7.36
C ARG A 15 15.40 5.51 -7.64
N ARG A 16 15.94 5.37 -8.84
CA ARG A 16 17.06 6.18 -9.36
C ARG A 16 16.83 6.52 -10.82
N ILE A 17 17.52 7.54 -11.31
CA ILE A 17 17.55 7.88 -12.72
C ILE A 17 18.86 7.38 -13.32
N PRO A 18 18.81 6.58 -14.41
CA PRO A 18 19.98 5.87 -14.92
C PRO A 18 20.99 6.77 -15.63
N PHE A 19 20.61 8.01 -15.95
CA PHE A 19 21.43 9.00 -16.64
C PHE A 19 20.96 10.42 -16.36
N PRO A 20 21.80 11.46 -16.55
CA PRO A 20 21.41 12.84 -16.36
C PRO A 20 20.22 13.22 -17.24
N LEU A 21 19.23 13.88 -16.67
CA LEU A 21 18.08 14.44 -17.39
C LEU A 21 18.43 15.79 -18.00
N THR A 22 17.83 16.07 -19.15
CA THR A 22 17.75 17.45 -19.62
C THR A 22 16.75 18.22 -18.77
N GLU A 23 16.82 19.54 -18.82
CA GLU A 23 15.90 20.38 -18.07
C GLU A 23 14.44 20.10 -18.42
N GLN A 24 14.11 19.91 -19.69
CA GLN A 24 12.75 19.58 -20.15
C GLN A 24 12.30 18.20 -19.67
N GLU A 25 13.17 17.18 -19.77
CA GLU A 25 12.87 15.83 -19.30
C GLU A 25 12.58 15.79 -17.80
N THR A 26 13.26 16.64 -17.04
CA THR A 26 13.03 16.81 -15.63
C THR A 26 11.64 17.36 -15.32
N TRP A 27 11.25 18.44 -16.00
CA TRP A 27 9.93 19.03 -15.85
C TRP A 27 8.83 18.06 -16.27
N ASP A 28 9.01 17.34 -17.38
CA ASP A 28 8.07 16.33 -17.86
C ASP A 28 7.93 15.18 -16.87
N PHE A 29 9.02 14.78 -16.22
CA PHE A 29 9.00 13.75 -15.17
C PHE A 29 8.25 14.25 -13.93
N TRP A 30 8.53 15.43 -13.46
CA TRP A 30 7.90 16.04 -12.28
C TRP A 30 6.39 16.20 -12.42
N ILE A 31 5.93 16.76 -13.54
CA ILE A 31 4.51 17.06 -13.75
C ILE A 31 3.68 15.80 -13.94
N LEU A 32 4.22 14.81 -14.66
CA LEU A 32 3.45 13.66 -15.09
C LEU A 32 3.38 12.51 -14.07
N GLU A 33 4.26 12.51 -13.07
CA GLU A 33 4.27 11.49 -12.01
C GLU A 33 3.61 11.97 -10.71
N ALA A 34 3.18 13.23 -10.65
CA ALA A 34 2.53 13.78 -9.47
C ALA A 34 1.12 13.17 -9.26
N PRO A 35 0.85 12.56 -8.11
CA PRO A 35 -0.50 12.11 -7.78
C PRO A 35 -1.41 13.31 -7.51
N THR A 36 -2.72 13.08 -7.51
CA THR A 36 -3.68 14.14 -7.21
C THR A 36 -3.55 14.60 -5.76
N THR A 37 -3.74 15.90 -5.54
CA THR A 37 -3.72 16.50 -4.18
C THR A 37 -4.76 15.85 -3.26
N ASP A 38 -5.87 15.36 -3.80
CA ASP A 38 -6.93 14.71 -3.01
C ASP A 38 -6.49 13.35 -2.45
N LEU A 39 -5.66 12.61 -3.18
CA LEU A 39 -5.05 11.38 -2.66
C LEU A 39 -4.14 11.68 -1.46
N LYS A 40 -3.28 12.69 -1.56
CA LYS A 40 -2.38 13.12 -0.47
C LYS A 40 -3.19 13.52 0.77
N LYS A 41 -4.23 14.32 0.59
CA LYS A 41 -5.15 14.75 1.66
C LYS A 41 -5.88 13.57 2.32
N SER A 42 -6.38 12.63 1.53
CA SER A 42 -7.05 11.43 2.04
C SER A 42 -6.10 10.59 2.89
N LYS A 43 -4.87 10.40 2.42
CA LYS A 43 -3.85 9.61 3.12
C LYS A 43 -3.46 10.22 4.48
N ILE A 44 -3.25 11.52 4.55
CA ILE A 44 -2.97 12.22 5.82
C ILE A 44 -4.10 12.02 6.83
N LYS A 45 -5.36 12.23 6.41
CA LYS A 45 -6.53 12.04 7.26
C LYS A 45 -6.66 10.62 7.78
N HIS A 46 -6.46 9.66 6.86
CA HIS A 46 -6.57 8.24 7.19
C HIS A 46 -5.49 7.84 8.21
N ILE A 47 -4.23 8.15 7.94
CA ILE A 47 -3.10 7.83 8.83
C ILE A 47 -3.29 8.48 10.21
N ALA A 48 -3.65 9.77 10.27
CA ALA A 48 -3.90 10.46 11.52
C ALA A 48 -4.99 9.79 12.35
N LYS A 49 -6.09 9.38 11.70
CA LYS A 49 -7.20 8.68 12.36
C LYS A 49 -6.76 7.30 12.86
N THR A 50 -6.09 6.52 12.03
CA THR A 50 -5.62 5.16 12.37
C THR A 50 -4.61 5.18 13.51
N MET A 51 -3.69 6.15 13.50
CA MET A 51 -2.64 6.28 14.51
C MET A 51 -3.09 7.10 15.74
N GLY A 52 -4.32 7.59 15.77
CA GLY A 52 -4.85 8.40 16.87
C GLY A 52 -4.15 9.75 17.05
N ILE A 53 -3.49 10.27 16.00
CA ILE A 53 -2.71 11.49 16.06
C ILE A 53 -3.62 12.70 15.88
N ARG A 54 -3.46 13.70 16.78
CA ARG A 54 -4.30 14.89 16.84
C ARG A 54 -3.57 16.19 16.51
N THR A 55 -2.25 16.12 16.30
CA THR A 55 -1.41 17.27 15.95
C THR A 55 -0.76 17.05 14.58
N LEU A 56 -0.93 18.01 13.67
CA LEU A 56 -0.24 18.08 12.38
C LEU A 56 0.81 19.19 12.41
N ILE A 57 2.03 18.87 11.98
CA ILE A 57 3.10 19.83 11.74
C ILE A 57 3.48 19.75 10.27
N GLU A 58 3.32 20.86 9.56
CA GLU A 58 3.61 20.99 8.13
C GLU A 58 4.82 21.87 7.90
N THR A 59 5.68 21.53 6.95
CA THR A 59 6.69 22.41 6.38
C THR A 59 6.32 22.75 4.94
N GLY A 60 6.40 24.05 4.56
CA GLY A 60 5.93 24.54 3.26
C GLY A 60 4.43 24.85 3.25
N THR A 61 4.01 25.94 3.89
CA THR A 61 2.60 26.35 3.94
C THR A 61 2.03 26.71 2.58
N PHE A 62 2.84 27.38 1.74
CA PHE A 62 2.44 27.92 0.45
C PHE A 62 1.11 28.68 0.54
N LYS A 63 0.08 28.30 -0.25
CA LYS A 63 -1.25 28.95 -0.21
C LYS A 63 -2.13 28.44 0.94
N GLY A 64 -1.68 27.46 1.73
CA GLY A 64 -2.40 26.91 2.89
C GLY A 64 -3.55 25.94 2.53
N ASP A 65 -3.52 25.32 1.36
CA ASP A 65 -4.60 24.43 0.92
C ASP A 65 -4.61 23.08 1.65
N MET A 66 -3.43 22.62 2.10
CA MET A 66 -3.35 21.46 2.96
C MET A 66 -3.90 21.76 4.35
N LEU A 67 -3.53 22.88 4.98
CA LEU A 67 -4.10 23.33 6.25
C LEU A 67 -5.63 23.45 6.18
N GLN A 68 -6.15 24.06 5.10
CA GLN A 68 -7.59 24.20 4.88
C GLN A 68 -8.30 22.84 4.82
N ALA A 69 -7.68 21.86 4.20
CA ALA A 69 -8.22 20.51 4.10
C ALA A 69 -8.15 19.74 5.42
N MET A 70 -7.16 20.04 6.27
CA MET A 70 -6.89 19.35 7.53
C MET A 70 -7.51 20.00 8.76
N LYS A 71 -7.94 21.27 8.72
CA LYS A 71 -8.35 22.05 9.88
C LYS A 71 -9.43 21.43 10.76
N ASN A 72 -10.32 20.61 10.21
CA ASN A 72 -11.39 19.95 10.97
C ASN A 72 -11.02 18.52 11.43
N HIS A 73 -9.79 18.08 11.18
CA HIS A 73 -9.34 16.72 11.47
C HIS A 73 -8.30 16.63 12.59
N PHE A 74 -7.70 17.78 12.95
CA PHE A 74 -6.66 17.88 13.97
C PHE A 74 -7.05 18.91 15.04
N ASP A 75 -6.60 18.67 16.27
CA ASP A 75 -6.82 19.60 17.39
C ASP A 75 -5.81 20.75 17.39
N LEU A 76 -4.64 20.52 16.78
CA LEU A 76 -3.57 21.49 16.62
C LEU A 76 -2.91 21.32 15.24
N LEU A 77 -2.78 22.42 14.51
CA LEU A 77 -2.02 22.48 13.27
C LEU A 77 -0.95 23.55 13.38
N VAL A 78 0.27 23.18 13.05
CA VAL A 78 1.40 24.13 12.98
C VAL A 78 1.97 24.03 11.57
N SER A 79 2.16 25.16 10.89
CA SER A 79 2.77 25.18 9.56
C SER A 79 3.89 26.21 9.52
N ILE A 80 4.96 25.88 8.81
CA ILE A 80 6.17 26.69 8.71
C ILE A 80 6.29 27.20 7.28
N GLU A 81 6.43 28.51 7.11
CA GLU A 81 6.56 29.16 5.80
C GLU A 81 7.82 30.06 5.77
N LEU A 82 8.60 29.88 4.71
CA LEU A 82 9.84 30.63 4.50
C LEU A 82 9.58 31.99 3.88
N ASP A 83 8.66 32.06 2.90
CA ASP A 83 8.34 33.30 2.19
C ASP A 83 7.50 34.23 3.07
N GLU A 84 7.98 35.46 3.27
CA GLU A 84 7.33 36.46 4.14
C GLU A 84 5.91 36.83 3.63
N ALA A 85 5.73 36.93 2.32
CA ALA A 85 4.43 37.32 1.74
C ALA A 85 3.42 36.16 1.87
N LEU A 86 3.84 34.93 1.62
CA LEU A 86 3.01 33.75 1.84
C LEU A 86 2.70 33.53 3.32
N PHE A 87 3.68 33.72 4.20
CA PHE A 87 3.45 33.68 5.66
C PHE A 87 2.37 34.67 6.10
N ILE A 88 2.47 35.94 5.67
CA ILE A 88 1.48 36.97 6.01
C ILE A 88 0.10 36.59 5.48
N ALA A 89 0.01 36.14 4.23
CA ALA A 89 -1.24 35.73 3.61
C ALA A 89 -1.87 34.51 4.33
N ALA A 90 -1.08 33.51 4.68
CA ALA A 90 -1.56 32.36 5.43
C ALA A 90 -2.03 32.73 6.83
N LYS A 91 -1.29 33.58 7.53
CA LYS A 91 -1.66 34.08 8.86
C LYS A 91 -2.96 34.89 8.85
N GLU A 92 -3.21 35.65 7.80
CA GLU A 92 -4.48 36.36 7.60
C GLU A 92 -5.61 35.38 7.28
N ARG A 93 -5.37 34.44 6.35
CA ARG A 93 -6.33 33.41 5.94
C ARG A 93 -6.87 32.60 7.12
N PHE A 94 -6.02 32.23 8.07
CA PHE A 94 -6.37 31.39 9.22
C PHE A 94 -6.52 32.17 10.54
N SER A 95 -6.64 33.50 10.49
CA SER A 95 -6.75 34.36 11.69
C SER A 95 -7.94 34.03 12.59
N GLY A 96 -9.00 33.43 12.05
CA GLY A 96 -10.18 32.96 12.79
C GLY A 96 -10.09 31.56 13.39
N ASP A 97 -9.05 30.82 13.06
CA ASP A 97 -8.88 29.39 13.44
C ASP A 97 -7.83 29.29 14.56
N SER A 98 -8.24 29.38 15.83
CA SER A 98 -7.34 29.48 16.99
C SER A 98 -6.41 28.29 17.22
N HIS A 99 -6.68 27.15 16.59
CA HIS A 99 -5.86 25.93 16.66
C HIS A 99 -4.87 25.80 15.50
N ILE A 100 -4.79 26.82 14.61
CA ILE A 100 -3.84 26.87 13.50
C ILE A 100 -2.78 27.94 13.79
N HIS A 101 -1.52 27.53 13.76
CA HIS A 101 -0.39 28.41 14.00
C HIS A 101 0.55 28.41 12.80
N ILE A 102 0.79 29.59 12.23
CA ILE A 102 1.75 29.74 11.13
C ILE A 102 3.02 30.39 11.72
N LEU A 103 4.16 29.73 11.46
CA LEU A 103 5.49 30.17 11.87
C LEU A 103 6.29 30.64 10.65
N HIS A 104 7.04 31.74 10.80
CA HIS A 104 7.87 32.23 9.72
C HIS A 104 9.33 31.82 9.89
N GLY A 105 9.95 31.36 8.83
CA GLY A 105 11.37 31.07 8.75
C GLY A 105 11.72 29.78 8.05
N ASP A 106 13.01 29.46 7.99
CA ASP A 106 13.56 28.24 7.47
C ASP A 106 13.11 27.04 8.33
N SER A 107 12.51 26.03 7.67
CA SER A 107 11.89 24.90 8.38
C SER A 107 12.90 24.04 9.12
N GLY A 108 14.10 23.86 8.63
CA GLY A 108 15.16 23.11 9.33
C GLY A 108 15.51 23.74 10.68
N THR A 109 15.50 25.07 10.76
CA THR A 109 15.77 25.83 12.00
C THR A 109 14.53 25.94 12.88
N VAL A 110 13.40 26.34 12.30
CA VAL A 110 12.15 26.59 13.04
C VAL A 110 11.62 25.28 13.64
N LEU A 111 11.65 24.17 12.89
CA LEU A 111 11.21 22.86 13.36
C LEU A 111 12.07 22.37 14.52
N THR A 112 13.40 22.53 14.45
CA THR A 112 14.30 22.16 15.55
C THR A 112 13.91 22.86 16.85
N ASN A 113 13.58 24.14 16.80
CA ASN A 113 13.12 24.90 17.97
C ASN A 113 11.73 24.47 18.42
N LEU A 114 10.80 24.23 17.49
CA LEU A 114 9.44 23.79 17.77
C LEU A 114 9.42 22.43 18.50
N MET A 115 10.31 21.51 18.14
CA MET A 115 10.40 20.19 18.75
C MET A 115 10.60 20.24 20.28
N HIS A 116 11.22 21.26 20.83
CA HIS A 116 11.35 21.41 22.29
C HIS A 116 10.01 21.55 23.03
N SER A 117 8.97 21.98 22.33
CA SER A 117 7.62 22.16 22.88
C SER A 117 6.67 20.99 22.59
N VAL A 118 7.07 20.05 21.75
CA VAL A 118 6.28 18.88 21.39
C VAL A 118 6.37 17.84 22.49
N THR A 119 5.23 17.44 23.04
CA THR A 119 5.14 16.47 24.18
C THR A 119 4.30 15.24 23.87
N SER A 120 3.73 15.15 22.67
CA SER A 120 2.90 14.04 22.22
C SER A 120 3.22 13.68 20.76
N PRO A 121 2.83 12.48 20.30
CA PRO A 121 3.01 12.10 18.91
C PRO A 121 2.35 13.08 17.94
N CYS A 122 3.07 13.42 16.89
CA CYS A 122 2.63 14.29 15.81
C CYS A 122 2.72 13.58 14.47
N LEU A 123 1.87 13.97 13.54
CA LEU A 123 2.05 13.70 12.14
C LEU A 123 2.79 14.88 11.51
N PHE A 124 3.90 14.60 10.86
CA PHE A 124 4.67 15.57 10.09
C PHE A 124 4.34 15.41 8.61
N TRP A 125 4.02 16.52 7.95
CA TRP A 125 3.91 16.63 6.50
C TRP A 125 5.03 17.53 6.02
N LEU A 126 6.10 16.92 5.47
CA LEU A 126 7.29 17.62 5.04
C LEU A 126 7.21 17.89 3.54
N ASP A 127 6.89 19.13 3.21
CA ASP A 127 6.70 19.66 1.85
C ASP A 127 7.45 21.01 1.66
N GLY A 128 8.46 21.25 2.52
CA GLY A 128 9.25 22.48 2.56
C GLY A 128 10.36 22.53 1.51
N HIS A 129 10.06 22.23 0.25
CA HIS A 129 11.04 22.23 -0.83
C HIS A 129 10.89 23.41 -1.80
N TYR A 130 12.01 23.82 -2.38
CA TYR A 130 12.02 24.85 -3.42
C TYR A 130 11.57 24.25 -4.76
N ILE A 131 10.62 24.92 -5.41
CA ILE A 131 10.19 24.58 -6.77
C ILE A 131 10.96 25.48 -7.74
N PRO A 132 11.94 24.96 -8.50
CA PRO A 132 12.66 25.75 -9.51
C PRO A 132 11.67 26.39 -10.49
N ARG A 133 11.94 27.65 -10.87
CA ARG A 133 11.05 28.48 -11.72
C ARG A 133 9.72 28.90 -11.10
N SER A 134 9.42 28.58 -9.86
CA SER A 134 8.33 29.23 -9.16
C SER A 134 8.71 30.70 -8.92
N THR A 135 7.85 31.63 -9.33
CA THR A 135 7.97 33.06 -8.98
C THR A 135 7.24 33.38 -7.69
N GLU A 136 6.61 32.38 -7.08
CA GLU A 136 5.70 32.52 -5.95
C GLU A 136 6.27 31.94 -4.63
N ALA A 137 7.46 31.35 -4.62
CA ALA A 137 8.05 30.74 -3.42
C ALA A 137 9.50 31.20 -3.22
N ALA A 138 9.88 31.50 -1.97
CA ALA A 138 11.25 31.85 -1.62
C ALA A 138 12.15 30.59 -1.68
N LYS A 139 13.44 30.85 -1.95
CA LYS A 139 14.48 29.83 -1.88
C LYS A 139 15.25 29.97 -0.57
N GLY A 140 15.37 28.89 0.20
CA GLY A 140 16.24 28.79 1.37
C GLY A 140 17.72 28.64 1.01
N ASP A 141 18.56 28.38 2.01
CA ASP A 141 19.98 28.08 1.81
C ASP A 141 20.19 26.76 1.05
N LEU A 142 19.28 25.78 1.22
CA LEU A 142 19.20 24.51 0.51
C LEU A 142 17.94 24.44 -0.33
N ASP A 143 17.94 23.63 -1.36
CA ASP A 143 16.73 23.33 -2.15
C ASP A 143 15.74 22.46 -1.35
N THR A 144 16.26 21.63 -0.41
CA THR A 144 15.44 20.95 0.58
C THR A 144 16.13 20.91 1.96
N PRO A 145 15.45 21.30 3.05
CA PRO A 145 15.94 21.17 4.43
C PRO A 145 15.76 19.76 5.02
N ILE A 146 15.34 18.76 4.24
CA ILE A 146 14.83 17.46 4.67
C ILE A 146 15.70 16.71 5.68
N LEU A 147 17.03 16.73 5.52
CA LEU A 147 17.93 16.04 6.45
C LEU A 147 17.97 16.70 7.81
N HIS A 148 17.87 18.06 7.88
CA HIS A 148 17.79 18.80 9.13
C HIS A 148 16.44 18.57 9.83
N GLU A 149 15.35 18.61 9.06
CA GLU A 149 14.01 18.31 9.56
C GLU A 149 13.93 16.91 10.15
N LEU A 150 14.39 15.91 9.39
CA LEU A 150 14.43 14.52 9.86
C LEU A 150 15.32 14.33 11.09
N ALA A 151 16.49 14.96 11.14
CA ALA A 151 17.36 14.87 12.31
C ALA A 151 16.66 15.38 13.58
N ALA A 152 15.93 16.51 13.48
CA ALA A 152 15.19 17.08 14.59
C ALA A 152 14.05 16.16 15.08
N ILE A 153 13.34 15.52 14.15
CA ILE A 153 12.20 14.64 14.47
C ILE A 153 12.69 13.28 15.01
N LEU A 154 13.66 12.64 14.33
CA LEU A 154 14.13 11.31 14.65
C LEU A 154 14.88 11.21 15.99
N GLN A 155 15.54 12.31 16.41
CA GLN A 155 16.25 12.40 17.69
C GLN A 155 15.36 12.89 18.84
N HIS A 156 14.09 13.18 18.58
CA HIS A 156 13.17 13.67 19.58
C HIS A 156 12.84 12.60 20.63
N PHE A 157 12.58 13.04 21.88
CA PHE A 157 12.29 12.13 23.00
C PHE A 157 10.92 11.42 22.87
N VAL A 158 9.93 12.04 22.19
CA VAL A 158 8.69 11.39 21.81
C VAL A 158 8.99 10.50 20.59
N GLN A 159 8.72 9.19 20.70
CA GLN A 159 9.21 8.21 19.73
C GLN A 159 8.23 7.86 18.60
N ASN A 160 6.94 8.16 18.81
CA ASN A 160 5.87 7.65 17.94
C ASN A 160 5.34 8.71 16.97
N HIS A 161 6.23 9.53 16.46
CA HIS A 161 5.90 10.43 15.36
C HIS A 161 5.66 9.65 14.07
N VAL A 162 4.76 10.15 13.23
CA VAL A 162 4.58 9.71 11.85
C VAL A 162 5.10 10.80 10.93
N ILE A 163 5.98 10.45 10.01
CA ILE A 163 6.59 11.39 9.08
C ILE A 163 6.15 11.01 7.67
N LEU A 164 5.56 11.96 6.97
CA LEU A 164 5.17 11.87 5.58
C LEU A 164 5.95 12.95 4.81
N ILE A 165 6.72 12.53 3.82
CA ILE A 165 7.51 13.43 2.99
C ILE A 165 6.89 13.44 1.60
N ASP A 166 6.54 14.61 1.11
CA ASP A 166 5.96 14.78 -0.22
C ASP A 166 6.98 14.60 -1.33
N ASP A 167 6.46 14.38 -2.53
CA ASP A 167 7.22 14.38 -3.78
C ASP A 167 8.40 13.38 -3.80
N ALA A 168 8.13 12.12 -3.39
CA ALA A 168 9.14 11.04 -3.39
C ALA A 168 9.88 10.92 -4.74
N ARG A 169 9.25 11.29 -5.86
CA ARG A 169 9.85 11.33 -7.19
C ARG A 169 11.04 12.28 -7.32
N CYS A 170 11.14 13.25 -6.40
CA CYS A 170 12.23 14.23 -6.39
C CYS A 170 13.53 13.70 -5.79
N PHE A 171 13.46 12.60 -5.05
CA PHE A 171 14.59 11.97 -4.35
C PHE A 171 15.42 11.08 -5.27
N ILE A 172 16.06 11.70 -6.27
CA ILE A 172 16.85 11.03 -7.32
C ILE A 172 18.35 11.22 -7.18
N GLY A 173 18.78 11.94 -6.15
CA GLY A 173 20.16 12.36 -5.92
C GLY A 173 20.41 13.80 -6.40
N PRO A 174 21.47 14.43 -5.88
CA PRO A 174 21.81 15.81 -6.21
C PRO A 174 21.93 16.03 -7.72
N ASN A 175 21.17 16.97 -8.24
CA ASN A 175 21.20 17.36 -9.63
C ASN A 175 21.33 18.90 -9.74
N PRO A 176 22.43 19.41 -10.31
CA PRO A 176 22.67 20.87 -10.40
C PRO A 176 21.59 21.67 -11.13
N LEU A 177 20.75 20.99 -11.93
CA LEU A 177 19.65 21.62 -12.67
C LEU A 177 18.33 21.64 -11.91
N LEU A 178 18.23 20.90 -10.79
CA LEU A 178 16.98 20.63 -10.13
C LEU A 178 16.98 20.95 -8.64
N ASN A 179 17.75 20.20 -7.87
CA ASN A 179 17.73 20.22 -6.42
C ASN A 179 18.95 19.51 -5.83
N ASP A 180 19.10 19.66 -4.53
CA ASP A 180 20.12 19.02 -3.71
C ASP A 180 19.59 17.81 -2.92
N TYR A 181 18.47 17.23 -3.36
CA TYR A 181 17.84 16.08 -2.70
C TYR A 181 18.77 14.85 -2.67
N PRO A 182 18.80 14.12 -1.56
CA PRO A 182 19.42 12.80 -1.54
C PRO A 182 18.63 11.83 -2.42
N THR A 183 19.23 10.68 -2.73
CA THR A 183 18.47 9.54 -3.25
C THR A 183 17.55 8.97 -2.16
N ILE A 184 16.50 8.26 -2.55
CA ILE A 184 15.64 7.51 -1.60
C ILE A 184 16.47 6.53 -0.77
N GLN A 185 17.49 5.93 -1.36
CA GLN A 185 18.36 4.98 -0.65
C GLN A 185 19.20 5.69 0.42
N GLU A 186 19.84 6.80 0.09
CA GLU A 186 20.60 7.62 1.05
C GLU A 186 19.72 8.13 2.18
N LEU A 187 18.48 8.55 1.86
CA LEU A 187 17.52 9.00 2.86
C LEU A 187 17.11 7.85 3.81
N ARG A 188 16.88 6.67 3.26
CA ARG A 188 16.57 5.47 4.05
C ARG A 188 17.75 5.10 4.97
N GLU A 189 18.95 5.10 4.45
CA GLU A 189 20.16 4.84 5.23
C GLU A 189 20.36 5.86 6.35
N PHE A 190 20.09 7.14 6.07
CA PHE A 190 20.11 8.20 7.08
C PHE A 190 19.11 7.93 8.19
N VAL A 191 17.84 7.64 7.86
CA VAL A 191 16.78 7.33 8.82
C VAL A 191 17.17 6.12 9.68
N HIS A 192 17.57 5.02 9.05
CA HIS A 192 17.90 3.79 9.75
C HIS A 192 19.24 3.89 10.54
N SER A 193 20.12 4.81 10.22
CA SER A 193 21.30 5.10 11.05
C SER A 193 20.95 5.68 12.41
N ILE A 194 19.81 6.39 12.51
CA ILE A 194 19.32 7.03 13.75
C ILE A 194 18.25 6.14 14.41
N ARG A 195 17.31 5.60 13.63
CA ARG A 195 16.16 4.83 14.09
C ARG A 195 15.97 3.59 13.19
N PRO A 196 16.72 2.52 13.45
CA PRO A 196 16.61 1.27 12.66
C PRO A 196 15.28 0.51 12.86
N ASP A 197 14.52 0.88 13.88
CA ASP A 197 13.22 0.33 14.24
C ASP A 197 12.05 0.90 13.42
N LEU A 198 12.27 1.98 12.67
CA LEU A 198 11.22 2.61 11.88
C LEU A 198 11.05 1.92 10.52
N LEU A 199 9.80 1.75 10.10
CA LEU A 199 9.50 1.44 8.71
C LEU A 199 9.75 2.66 7.82
N PHE A 200 10.29 2.39 6.63
CA PHE A 200 10.49 3.36 5.57
C PHE A 200 9.84 2.84 4.29
N VAL A 201 8.69 3.39 3.95
CA VAL A 201 7.85 2.95 2.83
C VAL A 201 7.73 4.06 1.81
N VAL A 202 7.78 3.72 0.53
CA VAL A 202 7.54 4.68 -0.56
C VAL A 202 6.34 4.22 -1.36
N GLY A 203 5.29 5.03 -1.37
CA GLY A 203 4.08 4.72 -2.11
C GLY A 203 3.28 5.99 -2.42
N ASN A 204 2.61 6.04 -3.56
CA ASN A 204 1.80 7.19 -3.96
C ASN A 204 2.57 8.51 -3.97
N ASP A 205 3.84 8.48 -4.36
CA ASP A 205 4.73 9.63 -4.35
C ASP A 205 4.99 10.26 -2.97
N ILE A 206 4.72 9.50 -1.89
CA ILE A 206 4.96 9.88 -0.51
C ILE A 206 5.95 8.91 0.11
N ILE A 207 6.95 9.43 0.83
CA ILE A 207 7.80 8.63 1.72
C ILE A 207 7.15 8.65 3.10
N MET A 208 6.87 7.47 3.64
CA MET A 208 6.27 7.29 4.96
C MET A 208 7.28 6.67 5.91
N ILE A 209 7.48 7.30 7.08
CA ILE A 209 8.41 6.83 8.11
C ILE A 209 7.64 6.82 9.43
N TYR A 210 7.49 5.63 10.03
CA TYR A 210 6.75 5.47 11.27
C TYR A 210 7.15 4.21 12.02
N ASN A 211 6.79 4.13 13.30
CA ASN A 211 6.98 2.92 14.09
C ASN A 211 5.80 1.96 13.84
N PRO A 212 6.01 0.80 13.24
CA PRO A 212 4.93 -0.17 13.02
C PRO A 212 4.39 -0.77 14.33
N LEU A 213 5.14 -0.64 15.42
CA LEU A 213 4.82 -1.31 16.67
C LEU A 213 3.85 -0.51 17.57
N GLU A 214 3.68 0.78 17.36
CA GLU A 214 2.97 1.66 18.30
C GLU A 214 1.85 2.52 17.72
N GLY A 215 1.60 2.48 16.41
CA GLY A 215 0.56 3.30 15.77
C GLY A 215 -0.86 2.76 15.87
N ALA A 216 -1.04 1.54 16.30
CA ALA A 216 -2.36 0.94 16.51
C ALA A 216 -2.72 1.04 18.00
N THR A 217 -3.24 2.18 18.40
CA THR A 217 -3.76 2.40 19.75
C THR A 217 -4.91 1.45 20.05
N ASN A 218 -4.99 0.99 21.30
CA ASN A 218 -6.11 0.32 21.99
C ASN A 218 -6.85 -0.86 21.32
N SER A 219 -6.72 -1.09 20.02
CA SER A 219 -7.40 -2.16 19.27
C SER A 219 -6.45 -3.20 18.67
N MET A 220 -5.13 -2.97 18.66
CA MET A 220 -4.22 -3.94 18.06
C MET A 220 -4.22 -5.26 18.83
N LYS A 221 -4.43 -6.34 18.10
CA LYS A 221 -4.45 -7.70 18.64
C LYS A 221 -3.38 -8.54 18.00
N LYS A 222 -2.77 -9.40 18.81
CA LYS A 222 -1.81 -10.41 18.39
C LYS A 222 -2.45 -11.78 18.40
N VAL A 223 -2.21 -12.58 17.38
CA VAL A 223 -2.63 -13.99 17.30
C VAL A 223 -1.45 -14.83 16.80
N ASP A 224 -1.26 -16.01 17.34
CA ASP A 224 -0.31 -16.98 16.79
C ASP A 224 -1.00 -17.72 15.66
N PHE A 225 -0.47 -17.61 14.44
CA PHE A 225 -0.97 -18.26 13.24
C PHE A 225 -0.21 -19.56 12.99
N HIS A 226 -0.93 -20.67 12.98
CA HIS A 226 -0.39 -22.01 12.82
C HIS A 226 -0.60 -22.52 11.40
N LEU A 227 0.45 -22.95 10.71
CA LEU A 227 0.26 -23.71 9.49
C LEU A 227 -0.27 -25.11 9.83
N PRO A 228 -1.20 -25.67 9.02
CA PRO A 228 -1.77 -27.01 9.26
C PRO A 228 -0.78 -28.15 8.97
N PHE A 229 0.52 -27.85 8.93
CA PHE A 229 1.61 -28.78 8.71
C PHE A 229 2.91 -28.26 9.35
N ASP A 230 3.87 -29.17 9.56
CA ASP A 230 5.25 -28.92 9.98
C ASP A 230 5.40 -28.17 11.33
N ASN A 231 4.33 -28.02 12.12
CA ASN A 231 4.30 -27.27 13.39
C ASN A 231 4.85 -25.84 13.27
N GLN A 232 4.77 -25.25 12.08
CA GLN A 232 5.21 -23.86 11.87
C GLN A 232 4.17 -22.90 12.44
N THR A 233 4.66 -21.90 13.15
CA THR A 233 3.84 -20.84 13.73
C THR A 233 4.43 -19.49 13.41
N PHE A 234 3.57 -18.53 13.07
CA PHE A 234 3.89 -17.13 12.85
C PHE A 234 3.16 -16.26 13.87
N THR A 235 3.75 -15.14 14.21
CA THR A 235 3.07 -14.08 14.96
C THR A 235 2.37 -13.14 13.98
N VAL A 236 1.06 -12.97 14.14
CA VAL A 236 0.25 -12.09 13.29
C VAL A 236 -0.43 -11.03 14.14
N TYR A 237 -0.32 -9.78 13.69
CA TYR A 237 -1.00 -8.62 14.25
C TYR A 237 -2.06 -8.11 13.28
N GLY A 238 -3.13 -7.56 13.82
CA GLY A 238 -4.19 -6.90 13.08
C GLY A 238 -5.01 -6.00 13.99
N ASP A 239 -6.01 -5.33 13.45
CA ASP A 239 -6.94 -4.54 14.23
C ASP A 239 -7.82 -5.46 15.10
N GLY A 240 -7.86 -5.23 16.40
CA GLY A 240 -8.67 -6.02 17.34
C GLY A 240 -10.18 -5.86 17.13
N SER A 241 -10.62 -4.85 16.40
CA SER A 241 -12.00 -4.67 15.98
C SER A 241 -12.34 -5.37 14.66
N ASP A 242 -11.33 -5.91 13.95
CA ASP A 242 -11.50 -6.66 12.71
C ASP A 242 -12.37 -7.91 12.97
N GLN A 243 -13.48 -8.01 12.23
CA GLN A 243 -14.41 -9.14 12.28
C GLN A 243 -14.19 -10.15 11.14
N SER A 244 -13.14 -9.95 10.33
CA SER A 244 -12.76 -10.80 9.20
C SER A 244 -11.54 -11.67 9.52
N VAL A 245 -10.40 -11.40 8.93
CA VAL A 245 -9.21 -12.27 8.94
C VAL A 245 -8.71 -12.55 10.37
N LEU A 246 -8.42 -11.49 11.15
CA LEU A 246 -7.87 -11.66 12.50
C LEU A 246 -8.88 -12.29 13.47
N TYR A 247 -10.17 -11.91 13.33
CA TYR A 247 -11.23 -12.50 14.15
C TYR A 247 -11.35 -14.01 13.92
N PHE A 248 -11.40 -14.45 12.67
CA PHE A 248 -11.51 -15.88 12.38
C PHE A 248 -10.25 -16.64 12.78
N MET A 249 -9.07 -16.06 12.59
CA MET A 249 -7.81 -16.65 13.05
C MET A 249 -7.83 -16.88 14.58
N ASP A 250 -8.25 -15.89 15.37
CA ASP A 250 -8.38 -16.03 16.82
C ASP A 250 -9.47 -17.01 17.21
N TYR A 251 -10.65 -16.95 16.57
CA TYR A 251 -11.77 -17.84 16.82
C TYR A 251 -11.40 -19.32 16.59
N TYR A 252 -10.63 -19.60 15.54
CA TYR A 252 -10.12 -20.96 15.23
C TYR A 252 -8.76 -21.23 15.91
N LYS A 253 -8.37 -20.47 16.93
CA LYS A 253 -7.17 -20.69 17.76
C LYS A 253 -5.89 -20.75 16.94
N GLY A 254 -5.69 -19.81 16.05
CA GLY A 254 -4.52 -19.67 15.24
C GLY A 254 -4.59 -20.33 13.86
N TYR A 255 -5.67 -21.01 13.54
CA TYR A 255 -5.85 -21.58 12.21
C TYR A 255 -6.70 -20.67 11.32
N TYR A 256 -6.31 -20.53 10.07
CA TYR A 256 -6.99 -19.67 9.10
C TYR A 256 -6.89 -20.29 7.71
N GLU A 257 -8.03 -20.48 7.06
CA GLU A 257 -8.13 -21.04 5.71
C GLU A 257 -7.30 -22.32 5.48
N ASP A 258 -7.28 -23.21 6.45
CA ASP A 258 -6.52 -24.46 6.37
C ASP A 258 -6.85 -25.27 5.13
N TYR A 259 -8.08 -25.20 4.66
CA TYR A 259 -8.56 -25.88 3.46
C TYR A 259 -7.96 -25.32 2.17
N VAL A 260 -7.42 -24.07 2.19
CA VAL A 260 -6.62 -23.46 1.12
C VAL A 260 -5.14 -23.74 1.35
N ILE A 261 -4.65 -23.53 2.57
CA ILE A 261 -3.22 -23.61 2.92
C ILE A 261 -2.69 -25.05 2.83
N LEU A 262 -3.46 -26.04 3.24
CA LEU A 262 -3.04 -27.44 3.20
C LEU A 262 -2.76 -27.95 1.78
N PRO A 263 -3.60 -27.67 0.76
CA PRO A 263 -3.28 -27.96 -0.64
C PRO A 263 -2.04 -27.22 -1.17
N LEU A 264 -1.75 -25.99 -0.72
CA LEU A 264 -0.56 -25.27 -1.16
C LEU A 264 0.73 -26.06 -0.94
N LYS A 265 0.82 -26.86 0.13
CA LYS A 265 1.98 -27.73 0.40
C LYS A 265 2.27 -28.73 -0.73
N LYS A 266 1.26 -29.09 -1.54
CA LYS A 266 1.42 -30.00 -2.70
C LYS A 266 1.64 -29.24 -4.00
N ILE A 267 1.17 -28.00 -4.08
CA ILE A 267 1.19 -27.17 -5.29
C ILE A 267 2.51 -26.39 -5.36
N VAL A 268 2.92 -25.78 -4.26
CA VAL A 268 4.07 -24.85 -4.23
C VAL A 268 5.37 -25.64 -4.14
N GLN A 269 6.33 -25.31 -5.01
CA GLN A 269 7.69 -25.82 -4.95
C GLN A 269 8.62 -24.78 -4.28
N PRO A 270 9.76 -25.21 -3.72
CA PRO A 270 10.64 -24.33 -2.95
C PRO A 270 11.18 -23.09 -3.71
N ASP A 271 11.23 -23.14 -5.03
CA ASP A 271 11.75 -22.08 -5.91
C ASP A 271 10.65 -21.31 -6.66
N HIS A 272 9.38 -21.53 -6.35
CA HIS A 272 8.26 -20.90 -7.02
C HIS A 272 8.23 -19.40 -6.82
N VAL A 273 7.80 -18.68 -7.85
CA VAL A 273 7.43 -17.27 -7.81
C VAL A 273 5.90 -17.18 -7.72
N CYS A 274 5.43 -16.63 -6.61
CA CYS A 274 4.02 -16.55 -6.29
C CYS A 274 3.53 -15.10 -6.25
N LEU A 275 2.31 -14.87 -6.72
CA LEU A 275 1.59 -13.62 -6.51
C LEU A 275 0.44 -13.87 -5.52
N ASP A 276 0.33 -13.03 -4.49
CA ASP A 276 -0.78 -13.01 -3.52
C ASP A 276 -1.52 -11.68 -3.70
N ILE A 277 -2.64 -11.73 -4.43
CA ILE A 277 -3.44 -10.55 -4.79
C ILE A 277 -4.64 -10.46 -3.85
N GLY A 278 -4.67 -9.42 -3.03
CA GLY A 278 -5.54 -9.30 -1.87
C GLY A 278 -4.90 -9.91 -0.62
N ALA A 279 -3.62 -9.61 -0.38
CA ALA A 279 -2.83 -10.23 0.69
C ALA A 279 -3.34 -9.91 2.11
N ASN A 280 -4.17 -8.87 2.26
CA ASN A 280 -4.71 -8.43 3.54
C ASN A 280 -3.60 -8.21 4.59
N ILE A 281 -3.72 -8.77 5.79
CA ILE A 281 -2.68 -8.72 6.83
C ILE A 281 -1.59 -9.79 6.66
N GLY A 282 -1.63 -10.61 5.61
CA GLY A 282 -0.56 -11.47 5.12
C GLY A 282 -0.56 -12.96 5.49
N PRO A 283 -1.65 -13.61 5.94
CA PRO A 283 -1.58 -15.02 6.34
C PRO A 283 -1.18 -15.94 5.19
N ILE A 284 -1.74 -15.76 3.99
CA ILE A 284 -1.39 -16.55 2.81
C ILE A 284 0.04 -16.22 2.36
N SER A 285 0.43 -14.96 2.35
CA SER A 285 1.82 -14.55 2.05
C SER A 285 2.84 -15.21 2.97
N LEU A 286 2.54 -15.33 4.28
CA LEU A 286 3.40 -16.05 5.24
C LEU A 286 3.47 -17.55 4.92
N ALA A 287 2.35 -18.18 4.60
CA ALA A 287 2.33 -19.59 4.19
C ALA A 287 3.14 -19.83 2.90
N LEU A 288 2.95 -18.98 1.89
CA LEU A 288 3.70 -19.04 0.62
C LEU A 288 5.20 -18.81 0.84
N SER A 289 5.58 -17.87 1.73
CA SER A 289 6.98 -17.61 2.04
C SER A 289 7.70 -18.82 2.64
N TYR A 290 6.99 -19.56 3.50
CA TYR A 290 7.49 -20.79 4.11
C TYR A 290 7.62 -21.93 3.09
N LEU A 291 6.64 -22.06 2.18
CA LEU A 291 6.62 -23.11 1.17
C LEU A 291 7.62 -22.88 0.02
N ALA A 292 7.90 -21.60 -0.32
CA ALA A 292 8.82 -21.22 -1.38
C ALA A 292 10.07 -20.47 -0.82
N PRO A 293 10.88 -21.09 0.05
CA PRO A 293 11.99 -20.40 0.75
C PRO A 293 13.14 -19.97 -0.19
N GLN A 294 13.23 -20.54 -1.40
CA GLN A 294 14.19 -20.18 -2.44
C GLN A 294 13.55 -19.37 -3.57
N GLY A 295 12.25 -19.19 -3.49
CA GLY A 295 11.43 -18.44 -4.44
C GLY A 295 11.19 -17.00 -4.02
N LYS A 296 10.13 -16.43 -4.56
CA LYS A 296 9.70 -15.05 -4.28
C LYS A 296 8.20 -14.98 -4.19
N VAL A 297 7.69 -14.21 -3.25
CA VAL A 297 6.26 -13.86 -3.16
C VAL A 297 6.09 -12.36 -3.35
N TYR A 298 5.16 -11.97 -4.20
CA TYR A 298 4.73 -10.59 -4.37
C TYR A 298 3.33 -10.45 -3.78
N ALA A 299 3.21 -9.68 -2.71
CA ALA A 299 1.98 -9.53 -1.93
C ALA A 299 1.34 -8.18 -2.22
N PHE A 300 0.18 -8.18 -2.88
CA PHE A 300 -0.56 -6.97 -3.25
C PHE A 300 -1.68 -6.71 -2.24
N GLU A 301 -1.60 -5.60 -1.55
CA GLU A 301 -2.62 -5.15 -0.60
C GLU A 301 -2.78 -3.63 -0.71
N PRO A 302 -3.90 -3.13 -1.27
CA PRO A 302 -4.06 -1.70 -1.49
C PRO A 302 -4.51 -0.92 -0.26
N SER A 303 -5.17 -1.56 0.72
CA SER A 303 -5.77 -0.88 1.87
C SER A 303 -4.73 -0.20 2.75
N ASP A 304 -4.97 1.07 3.07
CA ASP A 304 -4.18 1.83 4.03
C ASP A 304 -4.32 1.28 5.47
N VAL A 305 -5.33 0.44 5.73
CA VAL A 305 -5.56 -0.23 7.02
C VAL A 305 -4.78 -1.54 7.13
N ASN A 306 -4.87 -2.39 6.10
CA ASN A 306 -4.30 -3.74 6.13
C ASN A 306 -2.80 -3.75 5.83
N TYR A 307 -2.37 -2.93 4.86
CA TYR A 307 -0.98 -2.92 4.41
C TYR A 307 0.06 -2.66 5.52
N PRO A 308 -0.16 -1.75 6.49
CA PRO A 308 0.73 -1.62 7.65
C PRO A 308 0.86 -2.89 8.49
N TYR A 309 -0.25 -3.64 8.64
CA TYR A 309 -0.20 -4.93 9.33
C TYR A 309 0.54 -6.00 8.53
N LEU A 310 0.35 -6.05 7.20
CA LEU A 310 1.13 -6.91 6.32
C LEU A 310 2.63 -6.67 6.51
N LEU A 311 3.08 -5.42 6.42
CA LEU A 311 4.48 -5.04 6.64
C LEU A 311 5.00 -5.50 8.01
N ARG A 312 4.22 -5.24 9.05
CA ARG A 312 4.56 -5.64 10.41
C ARG A 312 4.69 -7.15 10.54
N ASN A 313 3.72 -7.90 10.01
CA ASN A 313 3.69 -9.35 10.11
C ASN A 313 4.87 -9.99 9.40
N LEU A 314 5.28 -9.44 8.25
CA LEU A 314 6.49 -9.88 7.55
C LEU A 314 7.75 -9.58 8.38
N SER A 315 7.86 -8.39 8.94
CA SER A 315 9.01 -7.97 9.76
C SER A 315 9.11 -8.78 11.06
N GLU A 316 8.02 -8.94 11.79
CA GLU A 316 7.97 -9.69 13.06
C GLU A 316 8.42 -11.15 12.90
N ASN A 317 8.11 -11.74 11.75
CA ASN A 317 8.48 -13.12 11.44
C ASN A 317 9.78 -13.24 10.62
N HIS A 318 10.54 -12.14 10.47
CA HIS A 318 11.81 -12.10 9.76
C HIS A 318 11.73 -12.61 8.32
N ILE A 319 10.61 -12.37 7.63
CA ILE A 319 10.39 -12.80 6.25
C ILE A 319 11.16 -11.91 5.28
N THR A 320 11.98 -12.50 4.44
CA THR A 320 12.85 -11.78 3.48
C THR A 320 12.53 -12.07 2.01
N ASN A 321 11.75 -13.11 1.72
CA ASN A 321 11.40 -13.53 0.37
C ASN A 321 9.99 -13.07 -0.07
N VAL A 322 9.30 -12.27 0.74
CA VAL A 322 8.04 -11.59 0.37
C VAL A 322 8.32 -10.12 0.07
N GLU A 323 7.79 -9.64 -1.05
CA GLU A 323 7.80 -8.22 -1.42
C GLU A 323 6.38 -7.67 -1.30
N PRO A 324 6.10 -6.90 -0.26
CA PRO A 324 4.80 -6.28 -0.07
C PRO A 324 4.65 -5.06 -0.99
N LEU A 325 3.48 -4.93 -1.62
CA LEU A 325 3.15 -3.89 -2.58
C LEU A 325 1.84 -3.23 -2.20
N GLN A 326 1.86 -1.93 -1.90
CA GLN A 326 0.63 -1.18 -1.63
C GLN A 326 -0.04 -0.80 -2.94
N LEU A 327 -0.57 -1.79 -3.65
CA LEU A 327 -1.18 -1.67 -4.97
C LEU A 327 -2.40 -2.56 -5.08
N GLY A 328 -3.46 -2.04 -5.70
CA GLY A 328 -4.56 -2.85 -6.22
C GLY A 328 -4.28 -3.33 -7.64
N ILE A 329 -4.83 -4.48 -8.01
CA ILE A 329 -4.84 -4.95 -9.40
C ILE A 329 -6.20 -4.60 -10.00
N ALA A 330 -6.19 -3.86 -11.13
CA ALA A 330 -7.40 -3.33 -11.77
C ALA A 330 -7.31 -3.37 -13.31
N ASP A 331 -8.35 -2.83 -13.97
CA ASP A 331 -8.41 -2.72 -15.44
C ASP A 331 -7.53 -1.61 -16.01
N ARG A 332 -6.96 -0.75 -15.17
CA ARG A 332 -6.18 0.43 -15.53
C ARG A 332 -5.06 0.72 -14.54
N ASN A 333 -4.12 1.52 -14.98
CA ASN A 333 -3.08 2.09 -14.12
C ASN A 333 -3.54 3.44 -13.59
N GLY A 334 -3.24 3.74 -12.32
CA GLY A 334 -3.54 5.02 -11.68
C GLY A 334 -4.30 4.86 -10.37
N ASN A 335 -5.07 5.89 -10.00
CA ASN A 335 -5.81 5.87 -8.76
C ASN A 335 -7.29 5.57 -9.03
N ILE A 336 -7.87 4.71 -8.20
CA ILE A 336 -9.29 4.36 -8.24
C ILE A 336 -9.93 4.52 -6.86
N HIS A 337 -11.24 4.69 -6.85
CA HIS A 337 -12.00 4.67 -5.61
C HIS A 337 -11.92 3.30 -4.93
N PHE A 338 -11.84 3.31 -3.62
CA PHE A 338 -11.79 2.11 -2.79
C PHE A 338 -12.69 2.29 -1.57
N LYS A 339 -13.34 1.22 -1.17
CA LYS A 339 -14.22 1.22 -0.01
C LYS A 339 -13.70 0.24 1.03
N ASP A 340 -13.14 0.78 2.11
CA ASP A 340 -12.84 -0.02 3.30
C ASP A 340 -14.14 -0.38 4.01
N ASP A 341 -14.31 -1.66 4.34
CA ASP A 341 -15.41 -2.10 5.18
C ASP A 341 -15.04 -1.84 6.66
N PRO A 342 -15.84 -1.08 7.40
CA PRO A 342 -15.54 -0.76 8.79
C PRO A 342 -15.63 -1.96 9.75
N ARG A 343 -16.19 -3.08 9.30
CA ARG A 343 -16.28 -4.32 10.07
C ARG A 343 -15.02 -5.15 10.01
N GLY A 344 -14.26 -5.04 8.92
CA GLY A 344 -13.01 -5.76 8.74
C GLY A 344 -12.45 -5.63 7.34
N GLY A 345 -11.14 -5.58 7.25
CA GLY A 345 -10.41 -5.35 6.01
C GLY A 345 -10.58 -6.46 4.96
N GLY A 346 -10.99 -7.66 5.38
CA GLY A 346 -11.28 -8.77 4.46
C GLY A 346 -12.53 -8.57 3.60
N TRP A 347 -13.31 -7.49 3.81
CA TRP A 347 -14.51 -7.16 3.02
C TRP A 347 -14.37 -5.85 2.26
N SER A 348 -13.17 -5.31 2.17
CA SER A 348 -12.88 -4.07 1.43
C SER A 348 -12.79 -4.33 -0.06
N TYR A 349 -13.33 -3.44 -0.90
CA TYR A 349 -13.46 -3.67 -2.34
C TYR A 349 -13.37 -2.40 -3.19
N ILE A 350 -13.22 -2.59 -4.51
CA ILE A 350 -13.29 -1.52 -5.52
C ILE A 350 -14.75 -1.33 -5.93
N PRO A 351 -15.39 -0.18 -5.62
CA PRO A 351 -16.79 0.06 -5.95
C PRO A 351 -16.97 0.29 -7.46
N HIS A 352 -18.04 -0.29 -8.02
CA HIS A 352 -18.44 -0.11 -9.41
C HIS A 352 -19.74 0.66 -9.57
N GLU A 353 -20.61 0.63 -8.55
CA GLU A 353 -21.86 1.36 -8.60
C GLU A 353 -21.63 2.86 -8.33
N PRO A 354 -22.26 3.78 -9.11
CA PRO A 354 -22.05 5.23 -8.97
C PRO A 354 -22.31 5.74 -7.56
N GLU A 355 -23.32 5.22 -6.87
CA GLU A 355 -23.66 5.62 -5.49
C GLU A 355 -22.58 5.24 -4.47
N ASP A 356 -21.91 4.13 -4.65
CA ASP A 356 -20.82 3.70 -3.78
C ASP A 356 -19.52 4.44 -4.10
N VAL A 357 -19.28 4.76 -5.37
CA VAL A 357 -18.18 5.63 -5.81
C VAL A 357 -18.31 7.03 -5.20
N GLU A 358 -19.52 7.63 -5.23
CA GLU A 358 -19.77 8.95 -4.62
C GLU A 358 -19.58 8.96 -3.09
N LYS A 359 -19.85 7.84 -2.42
CA LYS A 359 -19.66 7.68 -0.96
C LYS A 359 -18.25 7.30 -0.58
N SER A 360 -17.45 6.81 -1.52
CA SER A 360 -16.06 6.45 -1.28
C SER A 360 -15.20 7.70 -1.19
N THR A 361 -14.57 7.90 -0.04
CA THR A 361 -13.61 9.01 0.20
C THR A 361 -12.17 8.57 0.07
N GLN A 362 -11.95 7.27 -0.22
CA GLN A 362 -10.62 6.68 -0.29
C GLN A 362 -10.23 6.39 -1.73
N PHE A 363 -8.93 6.57 -1.99
CA PHE A 363 -8.31 6.22 -3.25
C PHE A 363 -7.15 5.27 -3.00
N ILE A 364 -7.03 4.26 -3.84
CA ILE A 364 -5.88 3.37 -3.89
C ILE A 364 -5.15 3.52 -5.21
N SER A 365 -3.83 3.32 -5.18
CA SER A 365 -3.07 3.11 -6.42
C SER A 365 -3.34 1.73 -6.96
N CYS A 366 -3.56 1.64 -8.26
CA CYS A 366 -3.76 0.37 -8.94
C CYS A 366 -2.97 0.28 -10.24
N VAL A 367 -2.82 -0.95 -10.71
CA VAL A 367 -2.10 -1.27 -11.93
C VAL A 367 -2.74 -2.49 -12.60
N ARG A 368 -2.65 -2.56 -13.93
CA ARG A 368 -2.95 -3.80 -14.64
C ARG A 368 -1.85 -4.82 -14.34
N LEU A 369 -2.22 -6.06 -14.07
CA LEU A 369 -1.22 -7.09 -13.73
C LEU A 369 -0.19 -7.29 -14.85
N ASP A 370 -0.65 -7.36 -16.10
CA ASP A 370 0.22 -7.49 -17.26
C ASP A 370 1.25 -6.37 -17.37
N ASP A 371 0.84 -5.13 -17.03
CA ASP A 371 1.72 -3.97 -17.11
C ASP A 371 2.72 -3.96 -15.94
N TRP A 372 2.28 -4.33 -14.74
CA TRP A 372 3.16 -4.47 -13.58
C TRP A 372 4.23 -5.56 -13.79
N VAL A 373 3.82 -6.72 -14.31
CA VAL A 373 4.72 -7.83 -14.61
C VAL A 373 5.78 -7.41 -15.65
N GLU A 374 5.36 -6.72 -16.71
CA GLU A 374 6.28 -6.21 -17.75
C GLU A 374 7.22 -5.13 -17.18
N GLN A 375 6.69 -4.17 -16.42
CA GLN A 375 7.46 -3.06 -15.83
C GLN A 375 8.50 -3.54 -14.81
N ASN A 376 8.18 -4.57 -14.04
CA ASN A 376 9.09 -5.14 -13.05
C ASN A 376 9.96 -6.28 -13.60
N MET A 377 9.88 -6.56 -14.91
CA MET A 377 10.65 -7.60 -15.60
C MET A 377 10.57 -8.95 -14.90
N ILE A 378 9.38 -9.31 -14.43
CA ILE A 378 9.17 -10.61 -13.78
C ILE A 378 9.40 -11.69 -14.84
N SER A 379 10.30 -12.61 -14.54
CA SER A 379 10.76 -13.62 -15.49
C SER A 379 10.04 -14.96 -15.36
N ARG A 380 9.29 -15.17 -14.27
CA ARG A 380 8.57 -16.41 -13.97
C ARG A 380 7.41 -16.11 -13.01
N ILE A 381 6.28 -16.75 -13.21
CA ILE A 381 5.16 -16.80 -12.26
C ILE A 381 4.62 -18.22 -12.30
N ASP A 382 4.54 -18.86 -11.13
CA ASP A 382 4.14 -20.26 -10.98
C ASP A 382 2.76 -20.41 -10.35
N LEU A 383 2.42 -19.48 -9.43
CA LEU A 383 1.14 -19.48 -8.72
C LEU A 383 0.63 -18.04 -8.57
N ILE A 384 -0.68 -17.86 -8.74
CA ILE A 384 -1.38 -16.63 -8.42
C ILE A 384 -2.54 -16.94 -7.49
N LYS A 385 -2.57 -16.40 -6.27
CA LYS A 385 -3.76 -16.36 -5.41
C LYS A 385 -4.49 -15.05 -5.69
N ILE A 386 -5.81 -15.12 -5.86
CA ILE A 386 -6.68 -13.95 -6.12
C ILE A 386 -7.85 -14.00 -5.14
N ASP A 387 -7.95 -12.95 -4.33
CA ASP A 387 -9.01 -12.79 -3.35
C ASP A 387 -9.24 -11.30 -3.13
N VAL A 388 -10.16 -10.72 -3.89
CA VAL A 388 -10.33 -9.27 -4.03
C VAL A 388 -11.79 -8.82 -3.94
N GLU A 389 -12.60 -9.64 -3.25
CA GLU A 389 -13.97 -9.33 -2.82
C GLU A 389 -14.89 -8.85 -3.96
N GLY A 390 -14.88 -9.61 -5.06
CA GLY A 390 -15.78 -9.42 -6.20
C GLY A 390 -15.12 -8.88 -7.47
N SER A 391 -13.86 -8.42 -7.40
CA SER A 391 -13.12 -7.87 -8.56
C SER A 391 -12.28 -8.92 -9.32
N GLU A 392 -12.45 -10.21 -9.06
CA GLU A 392 -11.64 -11.32 -9.61
C GLU A 392 -11.64 -11.34 -11.14
N VAL A 393 -12.79 -11.02 -11.77
CA VAL A 393 -12.89 -10.92 -13.23
C VAL A 393 -11.94 -9.85 -13.79
N ILE A 394 -11.87 -8.69 -13.13
CA ILE A 394 -10.97 -7.59 -13.53
C ILE A 394 -9.52 -8.02 -13.42
N VAL A 395 -9.16 -8.68 -12.32
CA VAL A 395 -7.79 -9.18 -12.11
C VAL A 395 -7.40 -10.13 -13.24
N LEU A 396 -8.24 -11.11 -13.56
CA LEU A 396 -7.97 -12.06 -14.65
C LEU A 396 -7.90 -11.37 -16.02
N GLU A 397 -8.82 -10.43 -16.33
CA GLU A 397 -8.80 -9.67 -17.58
C GLU A 397 -7.55 -8.79 -17.70
N SER A 398 -7.01 -8.29 -16.59
CA SER A 398 -5.78 -7.52 -16.55
C SER A 398 -4.50 -8.37 -16.68
N ALA A 399 -4.62 -9.70 -16.52
CA ALA A 399 -3.54 -10.68 -16.45
C ALA A 399 -3.42 -11.57 -17.70
N MET A 400 -4.14 -11.28 -18.76
CA MET A 400 -4.27 -12.20 -19.91
C MET A 400 -2.94 -12.54 -20.60
N ARG A 401 -2.01 -11.60 -20.69
CA ARG A 401 -0.66 -11.83 -21.25
C ARG A 401 0.17 -12.69 -20.30
N THR A 402 0.10 -12.38 -19.02
CA THR A 402 0.76 -13.08 -17.91
C THR A 402 0.33 -14.55 -17.85
N LEU A 403 -0.98 -14.81 -17.83
CA LEU A 403 -1.55 -16.17 -17.81
C LEU A 403 -1.13 -16.97 -19.03
N LYS A 404 -1.14 -16.36 -20.23
CA LYS A 404 -0.74 -17.03 -21.45
C LYS A 404 0.77 -17.32 -21.51
N GLN A 405 1.61 -16.45 -20.94
CA GLN A 405 3.07 -16.53 -21.04
C GLN A 405 3.66 -17.59 -20.12
N TRP A 406 3.19 -17.66 -18.87
CA TRP A 406 3.79 -18.53 -17.85
C TRP A 406 2.90 -19.70 -17.45
N ASP A 407 1.64 -19.71 -17.89
CA ASP A 407 0.67 -20.77 -17.54
C ASP A 407 0.69 -21.12 -16.03
N PRO A 408 0.55 -20.09 -15.14
CA PRO A 408 0.59 -20.31 -13.71
C PRO A 408 -0.62 -21.10 -13.23
N ASP A 409 -0.47 -21.80 -12.13
CA ASP A 409 -1.60 -22.27 -11.36
C ASP A 409 -2.30 -21.08 -10.71
N VAL A 410 -3.64 -21.10 -10.59
CA VAL A 410 -4.41 -20.00 -9.99
C VAL A 410 -5.30 -20.54 -8.88
N ILE A 411 -5.24 -19.93 -7.72
CA ILE A 411 -6.22 -20.10 -6.64
C ILE A 411 -7.03 -18.82 -6.58
N ILE A 412 -8.36 -18.93 -6.67
CA ILE A 412 -9.23 -17.78 -6.79
C ILE A 412 -10.50 -17.94 -5.97
N GLU A 413 -10.87 -16.90 -5.22
CA GLU A 413 -12.16 -16.90 -4.55
C GLU A 413 -13.30 -16.81 -5.57
N PHE A 414 -14.32 -17.62 -5.35
CA PHE A 414 -15.58 -17.59 -6.08
C PHE A 414 -16.69 -17.27 -5.09
N ASN A 415 -17.02 -15.99 -4.96
CA ASN A 415 -18.06 -15.48 -4.07
C ASN A 415 -19.18 -14.84 -4.90
N PRO A 416 -20.30 -15.56 -5.15
CA PRO A 416 -21.39 -15.05 -5.95
C PRO A 416 -22.03 -13.76 -5.43
N GLU A 417 -22.04 -13.58 -4.10
CA GLU A 417 -22.60 -12.38 -3.47
C GLU A 417 -21.70 -11.18 -3.72
N SER A 418 -20.41 -11.28 -3.42
CA SER A 418 -19.42 -10.22 -3.67
C SER A 418 -19.36 -9.83 -5.16
N ILE A 419 -19.35 -10.81 -6.07
CA ILE A 419 -19.33 -10.56 -7.51
C ILE A 419 -20.58 -9.76 -7.94
N LYS A 420 -21.76 -10.09 -7.38
CA LYS A 420 -23.01 -9.42 -7.74
C LYS A 420 -23.14 -8.04 -7.09
N GLU A 421 -22.86 -7.94 -5.78
CA GLU A 421 -23.10 -6.73 -5.00
C GLU A 421 -21.99 -5.71 -5.16
N ASN A 422 -20.71 -6.14 -5.14
CA ASN A 422 -19.58 -5.25 -5.23
C ASN A 422 -19.20 -4.93 -6.68
N PHE A 423 -19.42 -5.87 -7.62
CA PHE A 423 -18.99 -5.73 -9.01
C PHE A 423 -20.16 -5.59 -10.01
N GLY A 424 -21.40 -5.78 -9.57
CA GLY A 424 -22.59 -5.61 -10.43
C GLY A 424 -22.70 -6.64 -11.56
N ARG A 425 -21.97 -7.77 -11.52
CA ARG A 425 -22.00 -8.79 -12.57
C ARG A 425 -22.57 -10.11 -12.08
N HIS A 426 -23.09 -10.89 -13.03
CA HIS A 426 -23.55 -12.24 -12.73
C HIS A 426 -22.34 -13.18 -12.51
N PRO A 427 -22.30 -14.01 -11.44
CA PRO A 427 -21.17 -14.89 -11.11
C PRO A 427 -20.76 -15.86 -12.23
N LEU A 428 -21.69 -16.22 -13.12
CA LEU A 428 -21.39 -17.02 -14.30
C LEU A 428 -20.32 -16.41 -15.20
N VAL A 429 -20.10 -15.08 -15.14
CA VAL A 429 -19.08 -14.40 -15.94
C VAL A 429 -17.69 -14.88 -15.49
N LEU A 430 -17.42 -14.92 -14.19
CA LEU A 430 -16.16 -15.44 -13.64
C LEU A 430 -15.99 -16.93 -14.00
N TYR A 431 -17.02 -17.74 -13.74
CA TYR A 431 -16.96 -19.17 -14.07
C TYR A 431 -16.63 -19.42 -15.54
N THR A 432 -17.32 -18.72 -16.46
CA THR A 432 -17.09 -18.86 -17.90
C THR A 432 -15.68 -18.42 -18.31
N LEU A 433 -15.14 -17.40 -17.67
CA LEU A 433 -13.77 -16.96 -17.92
C LEU A 433 -12.76 -18.02 -17.45
N LEU A 434 -12.97 -18.61 -16.28
CA LEU A 434 -12.11 -19.70 -15.77
C LEU A 434 -12.15 -20.93 -16.66
N GLU A 435 -13.32 -21.36 -17.16
CA GLU A 435 -13.43 -22.49 -18.12
C GLU A 435 -12.72 -22.23 -19.44
N LYS A 436 -12.57 -20.96 -19.85
CA LYS A 436 -11.82 -20.61 -21.07
C LYS A 436 -10.31 -20.60 -20.85
N LEU A 437 -9.87 -20.28 -19.65
CA LEU A 437 -8.46 -20.10 -19.32
C LEU A 437 -7.80 -21.39 -18.84
N PHE A 438 -8.56 -22.27 -18.17
CA PHE A 438 -8.02 -23.45 -17.50
C PHE A 438 -8.73 -24.73 -17.91
N THR A 439 -7.95 -25.79 -18.07
CA THR A 439 -8.45 -27.13 -18.43
C THR A 439 -9.11 -27.83 -17.26
N HIS A 440 -8.67 -27.54 -16.04
CA HIS A 440 -9.12 -28.18 -14.83
C HIS A 440 -9.48 -27.16 -13.76
N LEU A 441 -10.68 -27.29 -13.21
CA LEU A 441 -11.15 -26.53 -12.07
C LEU A 441 -11.42 -27.51 -10.92
N TYR A 442 -10.82 -27.22 -9.76
CA TYR A 442 -11.04 -27.96 -8.52
C TYR A 442 -11.53 -26.98 -7.46
N MET A 443 -12.36 -27.43 -6.56
CA MET A 443 -12.83 -26.68 -5.42
C MET A 443 -12.19 -27.22 -4.14
N PHE A 444 -11.62 -26.35 -3.33
CA PHE A 444 -11.17 -26.66 -1.98
C PHE A 444 -12.35 -26.59 -1.01
N LYS A 445 -12.59 -27.66 -0.27
CA LYS A 445 -13.68 -27.72 0.71
C LYS A 445 -13.15 -27.55 2.13
N ARG A 446 -13.95 -26.97 2.99
CA ARG A 446 -13.61 -26.72 4.40
C ARG A 446 -13.33 -27.99 5.22
N ASP A 447 -13.70 -29.16 4.72
CA ASP A 447 -13.35 -30.48 5.29
C ASP A 447 -11.99 -31.00 4.77
N ASN A 448 -11.21 -30.15 4.10
CA ASN A 448 -9.93 -30.43 3.47
C ASN A 448 -10.00 -31.42 2.29
N THR A 449 -11.18 -31.67 1.74
CA THR A 449 -11.31 -32.44 0.50
C THR A 449 -11.21 -31.53 -0.73
N VAL A 450 -10.76 -32.10 -1.84
CA VAL A 450 -10.66 -31.40 -3.13
C VAL A 450 -11.63 -32.04 -4.10
N VAL A 451 -12.50 -31.26 -4.71
CA VAL A 451 -13.55 -31.74 -5.61
C VAL A 451 -13.35 -31.15 -7.00
N LYS A 452 -13.26 -32.01 -8.03
CA LYS A 452 -13.22 -31.56 -9.42
C LYS A 452 -14.57 -30.96 -9.84
N VAL A 453 -14.56 -29.71 -10.27
CA VAL A 453 -15.75 -29.00 -10.75
C VAL A 453 -16.10 -29.52 -12.15
N LYS A 454 -17.35 -29.97 -12.33
CA LYS A 454 -17.82 -30.54 -13.60
C LYS A 454 -18.49 -29.49 -14.50
N ASN A 455 -19.20 -28.57 -13.90
CA ASN A 455 -19.89 -27.45 -14.55
C ASN A 455 -20.36 -26.44 -13.49
N TYR A 456 -20.92 -25.32 -13.93
CA TYR A 456 -21.38 -24.24 -13.06
C TYR A 456 -22.41 -24.70 -12.01
N ASN A 457 -23.40 -25.51 -12.40
CA ASN A 457 -24.41 -25.99 -11.46
C ASN A 457 -23.78 -26.92 -10.39
N HIS A 458 -22.86 -27.77 -10.79
CA HIS A 458 -22.11 -28.61 -9.85
C HIS A 458 -21.30 -27.77 -8.86
N LEU A 459 -20.66 -26.67 -9.31
CA LEU A 459 -19.98 -25.73 -8.42
C LEU A 459 -20.94 -25.16 -7.39
N LEU A 460 -22.10 -24.64 -7.82
CA LEU A 460 -23.10 -24.06 -6.93
C LEU A 460 -23.66 -25.07 -5.92
N ASP A 461 -23.86 -26.32 -6.34
CA ASP A 461 -24.36 -27.38 -5.46
C ASP A 461 -23.36 -27.79 -4.39
N GLU A 462 -22.07 -27.85 -4.73
CA GLU A 462 -20.98 -28.25 -3.83
C GLU A 462 -20.51 -27.11 -2.90
N MET A 463 -20.68 -25.87 -3.30
CA MET A 463 -20.13 -24.66 -2.64
C MET A 463 -20.85 -24.28 -1.33
N LYS A 464 -21.96 -24.91 -0.97
CA LYS A 464 -22.78 -24.48 0.18
C LYS A 464 -21.97 -24.25 1.46
N PRO A 465 -22.14 -23.07 2.18
CA PRO A 465 -23.26 -22.16 1.99
C PRO A 465 -22.98 -20.85 1.23
N PHE A 466 -21.74 -20.33 1.03
CA PHE A 466 -21.61 -18.94 0.54
C PHE A 466 -20.53 -18.71 -0.55
N HIS A 467 -19.30 -19.21 -0.38
CA HIS A 467 -18.18 -19.01 -1.31
C HIS A 467 -17.32 -20.28 -1.42
N ALA A 468 -16.44 -20.30 -2.40
CA ALA A 468 -15.48 -21.37 -2.61
C ALA A 468 -14.14 -20.81 -3.07
N ASP A 469 -13.04 -21.44 -2.68
CA ASP A 469 -11.75 -21.26 -3.31
C ASP A 469 -11.56 -22.30 -4.39
N LEU A 470 -11.33 -21.82 -5.61
CA LEU A 470 -11.12 -22.66 -6.77
C LEU A 470 -9.64 -22.74 -7.11
N PHE A 471 -9.15 -23.93 -7.30
CA PHE A 471 -7.85 -24.20 -7.89
C PHE A 471 -8.01 -24.46 -9.38
N CYS A 472 -7.41 -23.62 -10.20
CA CYS A 472 -7.52 -23.61 -11.65
C CYS A 472 -6.14 -23.91 -12.25
N THR A 473 -6.04 -24.93 -13.11
CA THR A 473 -4.77 -25.36 -13.68
C THR A 473 -4.93 -25.97 -15.06
N ASN A 474 -3.90 -25.82 -15.90
CA ASN A 474 -3.77 -26.53 -17.18
C ASN A 474 -2.92 -27.80 -17.05
N LYS A 475 -2.33 -28.03 -15.88
CA LYS A 475 -1.51 -29.19 -15.57
C LYS A 475 -2.37 -30.32 -15.01
N THR A 476 -1.90 -31.56 -15.12
CA THR A 476 -2.56 -32.69 -14.45
C THR A 476 -2.30 -32.60 -12.96
N PHE A 477 -3.34 -32.28 -12.21
CA PHE A 477 -3.30 -32.23 -10.75
C PHE A 477 -4.00 -33.45 -10.21
N LEU A 478 -3.22 -34.35 -9.67
CA LEU A 478 -3.59 -35.57 -8.90
C LEU A 478 -4.68 -36.47 -9.48
N ASP A 479 -4.27 -37.67 -9.88
CA ASP A 479 -5.01 -38.89 -9.56
C ASP A 479 -4.56 -39.46 -8.20
#